data_2550dda09a5d1f0d481597aff5405bda
#
_entry.id   2550dda09a5d1f0d481597aff5405bda
#
_cell.length_a   1.000
_cell.length_b   1.000
_cell.length_c   1.000
_cell.angle_alpha   90.00
_cell.angle_beta   90.00
_cell.angle_gamma   90.00
#
_symmetry.space_group_name_H-M   'P 1'
#
loop_
_entity.id
_entity.type
_entity.pdbx_description
1 polymer ?
#
loop_
_entity_poly.entity_id
_entity_poly.type
_entity_poly.pdbx_seq_one_letter_code
_entity_poly.pdbx_strand_id
1 'polypeptide(L)'
;MKLRVKFSKHGVLRFIGHLDVMRYFQKAIRRAGIDIAYTTGFSPHQVMSFAAPLGLGLESNGEYMDIEVNSLTSSPDFINALNAQMVDGIRILEARLLPDNAKNAMASVAAARYTVAFRKGYEPVFLTEAVVDDFFGQSEIIVTKQTKKGETTFDMKPFLFACAFDDAQNTLTLIVDASSAGNIKPSLAVKAIYDRNHAEFNDYALLITREETYLNAGTQEVPRLEPLGFIGSDFG
;
A
#
# COMPACT_ATOMS: atom_id res chain seq x y z
N MET A 1 2.09 24.66 2.15
CA MET A 1 1.12 23.78 2.88
C MET A 1 1.31 22.36 2.38
N LYS A 2 1.26 21.35 3.29
CA LYS A 2 1.46 19.93 2.92
C LYS A 2 0.14 19.20 2.89
N LEU A 3 -0.12 18.49 1.80
CA LEU A 3 -1.28 17.63 1.65
C LEU A 3 -0.87 16.17 1.56
N ARG A 4 -1.64 15.29 2.21
CA ARG A 4 -1.61 13.85 1.98
C ARG A 4 -2.80 13.45 1.13
N VAL A 5 -2.51 12.87 -0.02
CA VAL A 5 -3.51 12.48 -1.01
C VAL A 5 -3.58 10.97 -1.07
N LYS A 6 -4.78 10.41 -0.84
CA LYS A 6 -5.07 8.98 -1.03
C LYS A 6 -5.59 8.76 -2.43
N PHE A 7 -5.14 7.68 -3.07
CA PHE A 7 -5.61 7.30 -4.40
C PHE A 7 -5.68 5.79 -4.58
N SER A 8 -6.49 5.36 -5.54
CA SER A 8 -6.55 3.96 -5.98
C SER A 8 -5.82 3.76 -7.30
N LYS A 9 -5.40 2.49 -7.55
CA LYS A 9 -4.76 2.07 -8.80
C LYS A 9 -5.25 0.68 -9.20
N HIS A 10 -5.91 0.55 -10.35
CA HIS A 10 -6.57 -0.67 -10.79
C HIS A 10 -6.39 -0.96 -12.27
N GLY A 11 -6.86 -2.14 -12.68
CA GLY A 11 -6.93 -2.57 -14.06
C GLY A 11 -5.57 -2.70 -14.73
N VAL A 12 -5.45 -2.24 -15.96
CA VAL A 12 -4.19 -2.30 -16.72
C VAL A 12 -3.08 -1.47 -16.09
N LEU A 13 -3.41 -0.47 -15.28
CA LEU A 13 -2.43 0.39 -14.64
C LEU A 13 -1.62 -0.32 -13.54
N ARG A 14 -2.05 -1.50 -13.07
CA ARG A 14 -1.25 -2.34 -12.17
C ARG A 14 0.12 -2.72 -12.76
N PHE A 15 0.27 -2.67 -14.09
CA PHE A 15 1.51 -3.02 -14.77
C PHE A 15 2.45 -1.83 -15.03
N ILE A 16 2.07 -0.60 -14.67
CA ILE A 16 2.98 0.56 -14.77
C ILE A 16 3.84 0.72 -13.52
N GLY A 17 5.11 1.06 -13.74
CA GLY A 17 6.10 1.23 -12.67
C GLY A 17 5.92 2.52 -11.89
N HIS A 18 6.53 2.57 -10.70
CA HIS A 18 6.45 3.72 -9.80
C HIS A 18 6.89 5.05 -10.46
N LEU A 19 7.97 5.05 -11.24
CA LEU A 19 8.45 6.26 -11.91
C LEU A 19 7.45 6.79 -12.95
N ASP A 20 6.72 5.89 -13.62
CA ASP A 20 5.71 6.29 -14.60
C ASP A 20 4.45 6.82 -13.91
N VAL A 21 4.06 6.22 -12.77
CA VAL A 21 2.99 6.76 -11.91
C VAL A 21 3.37 8.17 -11.45
N MET A 22 4.59 8.38 -10.97
CA MET A 22 5.07 9.70 -10.54
C MET A 22 5.00 10.73 -11.68
N ARG A 23 5.53 10.39 -12.87
CA ARG A 23 5.47 11.26 -14.05
C ARG A 23 4.05 11.56 -14.51
N TYR A 24 3.16 10.58 -14.39
CA TYR A 24 1.75 10.74 -14.67
C TYR A 24 1.09 11.76 -13.73
N PHE A 25 1.30 11.63 -12.42
CA PHE A 25 0.78 12.58 -11.43
C PHE A 25 1.33 13.98 -11.63
N GLN A 26 2.62 14.14 -11.93
CA GLN A 26 3.21 15.44 -12.22
C GLN A 26 2.51 16.17 -13.38
N LYS A 27 2.14 15.43 -14.43
CA LYS A 27 1.38 15.98 -15.56
C LYS A 27 -0.08 16.27 -15.22
N ALA A 28 -0.73 15.38 -14.46
CA ALA A 28 -2.11 15.52 -14.05
C ALA A 28 -2.33 16.73 -13.12
N ILE A 29 -1.47 16.91 -12.12
CA ILE A 29 -1.48 18.05 -11.20
C ILE A 29 -1.35 19.37 -11.98
N ARG A 30 -0.44 19.42 -12.98
CA ARG A 30 -0.29 20.60 -13.84
C ARG A 30 -1.54 20.87 -14.68
N ARG A 31 -2.16 19.85 -15.28
CA ARG A 31 -3.41 20.01 -16.05
C ARG A 31 -4.59 20.42 -15.18
N ALA A 32 -4.63 19.95 -13.92
CA ALA A 32 -5.65 20.33 -12.95
C ALA A 32 -5.53 21.79 -12.45
N GLY A 33 -4.45 22.50 -12.81
CA GLY A 33 -4.20 23.87 -12.37
C GLY A 33 -3.87 23.98 -10.88
N ILE A 34 -3.45 22.88 -10.23
CA ILE A 34 -3.07 22.89 -8.82
C ILE A 34 -1.76 23.66 -8.65
N ASP A 35 -1.76 24.64 -7.73
CA ASP A 35 -0.60 25.50 -7.41
C ASP A 35 0.41 24.73 -6.54
N ILE A 36 1.05 23.73 -7.17
CA ILE A 36 2.04 22.88 -6.52
C ILE A 36 3.36 23.62 -6.30
N ALA A 37 4.00 23.43 -5.15
CA ALA A 37 5.31 23.97 -4.86
C ALA A 37 6.41 23.21 -5.64
N TYR A 38 7.50 23.93 -5.95
CA TYR A 38 8.68 23.39 -6.62
C TYR A 38 9.89 23.48 -5.69
N THR A 39 10.81 22.53 -5.85
CA THR A 39 12.11 22.59 -5.17
C THR A 39 12.91 23.79 -5.67
N THR A 40 13.80 24.29 -4.82
CA THR A 40 14.77 25.34 -5.20
C THR A 40 16.00 24.73 -5.88
N GLY A 41 16.73 25.54 -6.68
CA GLY A 41 17.97 25.14 -7.33
C GLY A 41 17.91 25.11 -8.86
N PHE A 42 18.91 24.50 -9.51
CA PHE A 42 19.10 24.55 -10.96
C PHE A 42 18.10 23.67 -11.75
N SER A 43 17.47 22.70 -11.13
CA SER A 43 16.49 21.81 -11.78
C SER A 43 15.23 21.67 -10.91
N PRO A 44 14.37 22.71 -10.89
CA PRO A 44 13.17 22.68 -10.07
C PRO A 44 12.22 21.55 -10.48
N HIS A 45 11.73 20.79 -9.50
CA HIS A 45 10.71 19.76 -9.69
C HIS A 45 9.61 19.90 -8.64
N GLN A 46 8.43 19.41 -8.96
CA GLN A 46 7.28 19.43 -8.05
C GLN A 46 7.64 18.73 -6.73
N VAL A 47 7.31 19.35 -5.60
CA VAL A 47 7.52 18.74 -4.28
C VAL A 47 6.46 17.69 -4.08
N MET A 48 6.85 16.43 -4.30
CA MET A 48 5.99 15.26 -4.28
C MET A 48 6.75 14.03 -3.79
N SER A 49 6.15 13.24 -2.92
CA SER A 49 6.71 11.96 -2.46
C SER A 49 5.61 10.93 -2.24
N PHE A 50 5.85 9.65 -2.59
CA PHE A 50 4.94 8.56 -2.38
C PHE A 50 5.27 7.81 -1.09
N ALA A 51 4.25 7.27 -0.41
CA ALA A 51 4.41 6.57 0.86
C ALA A 51 5.17 5.24 0.70
N ALA A 52 4.61 4.33 -0.08
CA ALA A 52 5.18 3.01 -0.34
C ALA A 52 4.87 2.58 -1.77
N PRO A 53 5.86 2.56 -2.67
CA PRO A 53 5.63 2.15 -4.05
C PRO A 53 4.94 0.79 -4.14
N LEU A 54 3.86 0.70 -4.92
CA LEU A 54 3.15 -0.54 -5.16
C LEU A 54 3.95 -1.43 -6.13
N GLY A 55 4.06 -2.71 -5.82
CA GLY A 55 4.66 -3.70 -6.72
C GLY A 55 3.93 -3.79 -8.06
N LEU A 56 4.64 -4.19 -9.11
CA LEU A 56 4.02 -4.45 -10.41
C LEU A 56 3.04 -5.64 -10.30
N GLY A 57 1.92 -5.55 -11.00
CA GLY A 57 0.88 -6.56 -11.00
C GLY A 57 -0.12 -6.45 -9.86
N LEU A 58 0.11 -5.58 -8.88
CA LEU A 58 -0.79 -5.34 -7.76
C LEU A 58 -1.76 -4.20 -8.05
N GLU A 59 -2.98 -4.33 -7.54
CA GLU A 59 -3.98 -3.28 -7.45
C GLU A 59 -3.98 -2.63 -6.07
N SER A 60 -4.58 -1.44 -5.94
CA SER A 60 -4.64 -0.76 -4.65
C SER A 60 -5.84 0.17 -4.51
N ASN A 61 -6.41 0.17 -3.30
CA ASN A 61 -7.38 1.12 -2.78
C ASN A 61 -6.76 2.12 -1.77
N GLY A 62 -5.49 1.91 -1.40
CA GLY A 62 -4.84 2.62 -0.29
C GLY A 62 -3.42 3.08 -0.59
N GLU A 63 -3.21 3.73 -1.76
CA GLU A 63 -1.96 4.42 -2.07
C GLU A 63 -1.98 5.84 -1.53
N TYR A 64 -0.81 6.32 -1.10
CA TYR A 64 -0.67 7.69 -0.59
C TYR A 64 0.52 8.40 -1.21
N MET A 65 0.34 9.71 -1.43
CA MET A 65 1.42 10.63 -1.74
C MET A 65 1.27 11.91 -0.93
N ASP A 66 2.40 12.50 -0.54
CA ASP A 66 2.46 13.84 0.01
C ASP A 66 2.88 14.81 -1.09
N ILE A 67 2.22 15.97 -1.16
CA ILE A 67 2.56 17.08 -2.04
C ILE A 67 2.62 18.38 -1.23
N GLU A 68 3.40 19.34 -1.71
CA GLU A 68 3.36 20.70 -1.18
C GLU A 68 2.67 21.64 -2.17
N VAL A 69 1.75 22.49 -1.68
CA VAL A 69 1.01 23.45 -2.46
C VAL A 69 1.16 24.85 -1.87
N ASN A 70 1.13 25.88 -2.73
CA ASN A 70 1.24 27.29 -2.32
C ASN A 70 -0.12 27.86 -1.92
N SER A 71 -1.18 27.43 -2.62
CA SER A 71 -2.56 27.83 -2.36
C SER A 71 -3.50 26.62 -2.33
N LEU A 72 -4.61 26.75 -1.65
CA LEU A 72 -5.67 25.73 -1.51
C LEU A 72 -7.04 26.34 -1.79
N THR A 73 -7.90 25.50 -2.35
CA THR A 73 -9.36 25.72 -2.40
C THR A 73 -10.02 24.96 -1.24
N SER A 74 -10.80 23.93 -1.55
CA SER A 74 -11.36 23.00 -0.59
C SER A 74 -10.95 21.56 -0.91
N SER A 75 -11.03 20.66 0.08
CA SER A 75 -10.77 19.22 -0.15
C SER A 75 -11.61 18.66 -1.30
N PRO A 76 -12.94 18.89 -1.38
CA PRO A 76 -13.75 18.44 -2.50
C PRO A 76 -13.33 19.03 -3.85
N ASP A 77 -13.05 20.32 -3.92
CA ASP A 77 -12.64 20.98 -5.17
C ASP A 77 -11.30 20.45 -5.67
N PHE A 78 -10.32 20.27 -4.76
CA PHE A 78 -9.04 19.68 -5.07
C PHE A 78 -9.22 18.25 -5.64
N ILE A 79 -10.01 17.41 -4.97
CA ILE A 79 -10.28 16.03 -5.39
C ILE A 79 -10.97 16.03 -6.77
N ASN A 80 -11.98 16.87 -6.98
CA ASN A 80 -12.70 16.96 -8.25
C ASN A 80 -11.80 17.44 -9.39
N ALA A 81 -11.02 18.50 -9.17
CA ALA A 81 -10.10 19.06 -10.17
C ALA A 81 -9.06 18.01 -10.60
N LEU A 82 -8.50 17.27 -9.65
CA LEU A 82 -7.50 16.25 -9.96
C LEU A 82 -8.14 15.02 -10.61
N ASN A 83 -9.30 14.54 -10.14
CA ASN A 83 -10.03 13.43 -10.73
C ASN A 83 -10.48 13.71 -12.18
N ALA A 84 -10.80 14.96 -12.54
CA ALA A 84 -11.10 15.36 -13.92
C ALA A 84 -9.91 15.14 -14.88
N GLN A 85 -8.71 14.96 -14.37
CA GLN A 85 -7.49 14.72 -15.14
C GLN A 85 -6.99 13.25 -15.08
N MET A 86 -7.70 12.39 -14.32
CA MET A 86 -7.33 10.99 -14.17
C MET A 86 -7.80 10.16 -15.36
N VAL A 87 -7.03 9.13 -15.67
CA VAL A 87 -7.43 8.05 -16.59
C VAL A 87 -8.15 6.96 -15.80
N ASP A 88 -8.91 6.13 -16.50
CA ASP A 88 -9.52 4.95 -15.89
C ASP A 88 -8.47 4.10 -15.18
N GLY A 89 -8.81 3.66 -13.97
CA GLY A 89 -7.94 2.87 -13.11
C GLY A 89 -7.11 3.67 -12.10
N ILE A 90 -7.11 5.02 -12.13
CA ILE A 90 -6.62 5.86 -11.04
C ILE A 90 -7.73 6.79 -10.58
N ARG A 91 -7.95 6.86 -9.27
CA ARG A 91 -8.91 7.76 -8.65
C ARG A 91 -8.36 8.36 -7.36
N ILE A 92 -8.51 9.66 -7.20
CA ILE A 92 -8.23 10.36 -5.94
C ILE A 92 -9.41 10.12 -5.01
N LEU A 93 -9.14 9.62 -3.82
CA LEU A 93 -10.14 9.22 -2.82
C LEU A 93 -10.24 10.25 -1.70
N GLU A 94 -9.09 10.77 -1.24
CA GLU A 94 -9.02 11.74 -0.15
C GLU A 94 -7.87 12.72 -0.40
N ALA A 95 -8.04 13.93 0.14
CA ALA A 95 -6.97 14.92 0.27
C ALA A 95 -7.07 15.54 1.66
N ARG A 96 -6.00 15.45 2.44
CA ARG A 96 -5.95 15.91 3.83
C ARG A 96 -4.82 16.91 4.01
N LEU A 97 -5.13 18.04 4.66
CA LEU A 97 -4.13 19.01 5.09
C LEU A 97 -3.37 18.42 6.29
N LEU A 98 -2.07 18.35 6.18
CA LEU A 98 -1.22 17.83 7.25
C LEU A 98 -0.80 18.95 8.23
N PRO A 99 -0.66 18.65 9.54
CA PRO A 99 -0.02 19.56 10.46
C PRO A 99 1.46 19.78 10.11
N ASP A 100 2.02 20.94 10.44
CA ASP A 100 3.39 21.34 10.05
C ASP A 100 4.47 20.37 10.50
N ASN A 101 4.28 19.71 11.66
CA ASN A 101 5.19 18.73 12.23
C ASN A 101 4.97 17.30 11.75
N ALA A 102 4.06 17.07 10.80
CA ALA A 102 3.78 15.74 10.28
C ALA A 102 5.02 15.13 9.61
N LYS A 103 5.33 13.89 9.95
CA LYS A 103 6.30 13.09 9.20
C LYS A 103 5.78 12.89 7.77
N ASN A 104 6.69 12.81 6.81
CA ASN A 104 6.31 12.48 5.44
C ASN A 104 5.68 11.07 5.36
N ALA A 105 4.90 10.83 4.30
CA ALA A 105 4.17 9.58 4.12
C ALA A 105 5.08 8.35 4.19
N MET A 106 6.24 8.37 3.51
CA MET A 106 7.18 7.24 3.49
C MET A 106 7.70 6.87 4.88
N ALA A 107 8.06 7.87 5.70
CA ALA A 107 8.54 7.67 7.07
C ALA A 107 7.42 7.30 8.07
N SER A 108 6.15 7.43 7.65
CA SER A 108 4.99 7.14 8.48
C SER A 108 4.45 5.72 8.26
N VAL A 109 4.84 5.04 7.18
CA VAL A 109 4.34 3.68 6.88
C VAL A 109 4.78 2.71 7.95
N ALA A 110 3.80 2.02 8.56
CA ALA A 110 4.01 0.95 9.52
C ALA A 110 3.52 -0.40 8.98
N ALA A 111 2.32 -0.44 8.41
CA ALA A 111 1.71 -1.67 7.92
C ALA A 111 0.89 -1.44 6.64
N ALA A 112 0.52 -2.53 5.98
CA ALA A 112 -0.46 -2.50 4.90
C ALA A 112 -1.39 -3.72 4.98
N ARG A 113 -2.67 -3.47 4.64
CA ARG A 113 -3.68 -4.51 4.50
C ARG A 113 -3.80 -4.91 3.05
N TYR A 114 -3.84 -6.21 2.82
CA TYR A 114 -4.01 -6.80 1.50
C TYR A 114 -5.18 -7.78 1.50
N THR A 115 -5.89 -7.79 0.39
CA THR A 115 -6.76 -8.90 -0.01
C THR A 115 -6.04 -9.69 -1.10
N VAL A 116 -5.95 -11.00 -0.93
CA VAL A 116 -5.40 -11.92 -1.90
C VAL A 116 -6.51 -12.85 -2.38
N ALA A 117 -6.87 -12.75 -3.64
CA ALA A 117 -7.74 -13.68 -4.34
C ALA A 117 -6.91 -14.54 -5.30
N PHE A 118 -7.54 -15.59 -5.82
CA PHE A 118 -6.89 -16.51 -6.75
C PHE A 118 -7.49 -16.39 -8.14
N ARG A 119 -6.66 -16.56 -9.16
CA ARG A 119 -7.15 -16.64 -10.55
C ARG A 119 -7.99 -17.89 -10.72
N LYS A 120 -9.02 -17.77 -11.55
CA LYS A 120 -9.90 -18.90 -11.89
C LYS A 120 -9.08 -20.13 -12.35
N GLY A 121 -9.31 -21.25 -11.68
CA GLY A 121 -8.60 -22.52 -11.94
C GLY A 121 -7.30 -22.70 -11.17
N TYR A 122 -6.95 -21.74 -10.29
CA TYR A 122 -5.77 -21.79 -9.40
C TYR A 122 -6.17 -21.68 -7.93
N GLU A 123 -7.46 -21.81 -7.62
CA GLU A 123 -7.97 -21.74 -6.27
C GLU A 123 -7.44 -22.94 -5.46
N PRO A 124 -6.77 -22.71 -4.31
CA PRO A 124 -6.17 -23.77 -3.53
C PRO A 124 -7.23 -24.54 -2.74
N VAL A 125 -7.45 -25.80 -3.09
CA VAL A 125 -8.47 -26.68 -2.45
C VAL A 125 -8.18 -26.92 -0.96
N PHE A 126 -6.89 -26.86 -0.56
CA PHE A 126 -6.49 -27.10 0.83
C PHE A 126 -6.69 -25.89 1.75
N LEU A 127 -6.82 -24.69 1.17
CA LEU A 127 -6.86 -23.44 1.93
C LEU A 127 -8.28 -23.24 2.48
N THR A 128 -8.39 -23.18 3.78
CA THR A 128 -9.61 -22.95 4.55
C THR A 128 -9.31 -22.01 5.72
N GLU A 129 -10.36 -21.45 6.34
CA GLU A 129 -10.24 -20.67 7.56
C GLU A 129 -9.42 -21.40 8.62
N ALA A 130 -9.71 -22.67 8.87
CA ALA A 130 -9.02 -23.50 9.88
C ALA A 130 -7.50 -23.66 9.57
N VAL A 131 -7.11 -23.81 8.30
CA VAL A 131 -5.71 -23.90 7.90
C VAL A 131 -4.98 -22.58 8.11
N VAL A 132 -5.63 -21.46 7.83
CA VAL A 132 -5.05 -20.12 8.01
C VAL A 132 -4.96 -19.77 9.50
N ASP A 133 -5.95 -20.14 10.30
CA ASP A 133 -5.92 -19.94 11.74
C ASP A 133 -4.81 -20.76 12.41
N ASP A 134 -4.61 -22.04 12.01
CA ASP A 134 -3.49 -22.87 12.48
C ASP A 134 -2.14 -22.27 12.07
N PHE A 135 -2.02 -21.76 10.84
CA PHE A 135 -0.82 -21.06 10.38
C PHE A 135 -0.55 -19.80 11.20
N PHE A 136 -1.55 -18.96 11.39
CA PHE A 136 -1.40 -17.69 12.12
C PHE A 136 -1.22 -17.92 13.63
N GLY A 137 -1.75 -19.01 14.19
CA GLY A 137 -1.63 -19.39 15.59
C GLY A 137 -0.22 -19.84 16.02
N GLN A 138 0.71 -20.04 15.07
CA GLN A 138 2.07 -20.46 15.40
C GLN A 138 2.84 -19.43 16.22
N SER A 139 3.71 -19.88 17.11
CA SER A 139 4.61 -19.01 17.89
C SER A 139 5.70 -18.35 17.05
N GLU A 140 6.13 -19.01 15.97
CA GLU A 140 7.10 -18.52 15.00
C GLU A 140 6.73 -18.99 13.59
N ILE A 141 7.08 -18.21 12.58
CA ILE A 141 6.86 -18.52 11.16
C ILE A 141 8.15 -18.27 10.41
N ILE A 142 8.97 -19.32 10.30
CA ILE A 142 10.28 -19.23 9.66
C ILE A 142 10.12 -19.24 8.14
N VAL A 143 10.63 -18.20 7.49
CA VAL A 143 10.60 -18.02 6.03
C VAL A 143 11.99 -17.70 5.49
N THR A 144 12.25 -18.13 4.25
CA THR A 144 13.46 -17.79 3.51
C THR A 144 13.10 -16.93 2.32
N LYS A 145 13.71 -15.75 2.19
CA LYS A 145 13.54 -14.87 1.03
C LYS A 145 14.86 -14.70 0.27
N GLN A 146 14.76 -14.64 -1.05
CA GLN A 146 15.87 -14.25 -1.91
C GLN A 146 16.10 -12.74 -1.84
N THR A 147 17.34 -12.35 -1.65
CA THR A 147 17.80 -10.96 -1.66
C THR A 147 18.93 -10.80 -2.67
N LYS A 148 19.30 -9.56 -3.01
CA LYS A 148 20.45 -9.29 -3.88
C LYS A 148 21.78 -9.83 -3.32
N LYS A 149 21.87 -10.09 -2.01
CA LYS A 149 23.06 -10.58 -1.30
C LYS A 149 23.01 -12.08 -1.02
N GLY A 150 21.98 -12.80 -1.50
CA GLY A 150 21.76 -14.22 -1.24
C GLY A 150 20.44 -14.47 -0.49
N GLU A 151 20.33 -15.65 0.09
CA GLU A 151 19.17 -16.05 0.89
C GLU A 151 19.23 -15.46 2.30
N THR A 152 18.08 -15.11 2.84
CA THR A 152 17.92 -14.67 4.23
C THR A 152 16.74 -15.39 4.84
N THR A 153 17.01 -16.09 5.94
CA THR A 153 15.99 -16.79 6.75
C THR A 153 15.70 -15.97 8.01
N PHE A 154 14.42 -15.79 8.32
CA PHE A 154 13.98 -15.02 9.48
C PHE A 154 12.60 -15.47 9.94
N ASP A 155 12.24 -15.14 11.19
CA ASP A 155 10.87 -15.29 11.69
C ASP A 155 10.00 -14.16 11.18
N MET A 156 8.95 -14.49 10.41
CA MET A 156 7.97 -13.55 9.87
C MET A 156 6.86 -13.21 10.87
N LYS A 157 6.64 -14.06 11.90
CA LYS A 157 5.50 -13.91 12.83
C LYS A 157 5.39 -12.50 13.45
N PRO A 158 6.47 -11.85 13.92
CA PRO A 158 6.40 -10.49 14.48
C PRO A 158 5.96 -9.41 13.47
N PHE A 159 6.04 -9.70 12.17
CA PHE A 159 5.69 -8.79 11.07
C PHE A 159 4.35 -9.11 10.42
N LEU A 160 3.64 -10.11 10.91
CA LEU A 160 2.31 -10.52 10.44
C LEU A 160 1.27 -10.17 11.52
N PHE A 161 0.59 -9.02 11.35
CA PHE A 161 -0.34 -8.49 12.35
C PHE A 161 -1.73 -9.12 12.29
N ALA A 162 -2.16 -9.57 11.10
CA ALA A 162 -3.38 -10.34 10.91
C ALA A 162 -3.27 -11.24 9.69
N CYS A 163 -3.94 -12.40 9.78
CA CYS A 163 -4.09 -13.35 8.70
C CYS A 163 -5.43 -14.05 8.88
N ALA A 164 -6.34 -13.93 7.91
CA ALA A 164 -7.67 -14.53 7.96
C ALA A 164 -8.12 -14.95 6.56
N PHE A 165 -8.87 -16.04 6.46
CA PHE A 165 -9.40 -16.54 5.20
C PHE A 165 -10.92 -16.57 5.24
N ASP A 166 -11.55 -16.13 4.14
CA ASP A 166 -13.00 -16.19 3.94
C ASP A 166 -13.28 -17.34 2.96
N ASP A 167 -13.78 -18.45 3.50
CA ASP A 167 -14.14 -19.65 2.73
C ASP A 167 -15.23 -19.37 1.67
N ALA A 168 -16.16 -18.45 1.96
CA ALA A 168 -17.27 -18.14 1.06
C ALA A 168 -16.81 -17.34 -0.17
N GLN A 169 -15.84 -16.43 0.01
CA GLN A 169 -15.29 -15.60 -1.04
C GLN A 169 -13.98 -16.15 -1.62
N ASN A 170 -13.42 -17.18 -1.00
CA ASN A 170 -12.10 -17.74 -1.33
C ASN A 170 -11.02 -16.66 -1.39
N THR A 171 -10.96 -15.81 -0.35
CA THR A 171 -10.02 -14.69 -0.25
C THR A 171 -9.28 -14.69 1.07
N LEU A 172 -7.97 -14.39 1.00
CA LEU A 172 -7.12 -14.23 2.17
C LEU A 172 -6.92 -12.74 2.46
N THR A 173 -7.18 -12.32 3.70
CA THR A 173 -6.86 -11.00 4.22
C THR A 173 -5.57 -11.07 5.02
N LEU A 174 -4.63 -10.18 4.71
CA LEU A 174 -3.35 -10.04 5.40
C LEU A 174 -3.15 -8.62 5.88
N ILE A 175 -2.67 -8.43 7.11
CA ILE A 175 -2.08 -7.18 7.57
C ILE A 175 -0.63 -7.47 7.92
N VAL A 176 0.30 -6.86 7.20
CA VAL A 176 1.73 -7.11 7.32
C VAL A 176 2.50 -5.81 7.53
N ASP A 177 3.68 -5.93 8.12
CA ASP A 177 4.64 -4.82 8.18
C ASP A 177 5.00 -4.37 6.76
N ALA A 178 4.82 -3.09 6.49
CA ALA A 178 5.17 -2.43 5.24
C ALA A 178 6.20 -1.31 5.45
N SER A 179 6.77 -1.21 6.65
CA SER A 179 7.81 -0.25 6.99
C SER A 179 9.10 -0.52 6.23
N SER A 180 10.00 0.44 6.21
CA SER A 180 11.32 0.28 5.60
C SER A 180 12.19 -0.80 6.27
N ALA A 181 11.88 -1.15 7.53
CA ALA A 181 12.62 -2.15 8.28
C ALA A 181 12.14 -3.59 8.04
N GLY A 182 10.82 -3.81 7.95
CA GLY A 182 10.21 -5.13 7.79
C GLY A 182 9.88 -5.45 6.33
N ASN A 183 8.94 -4.73 5.77
CA ASN A 183 8.47 -4.81 4.37
C ASN A 183 8.19 -6.26 3.91
N ILE A 184 7.19 -6.87 4.50
CA ILE A 184 6.74 -8.22 4.12
C ILE A 184 5.90 -8.13 2.86
N LYS A 185 6.29 -8.85 1.83
CA LYS A 185 5.47 -9.01 0.62
C LYS A 185 4.30 -9.96 0.91
N PRO A 186 3.06 -9.64 0.51
CA PRO A 186 1.92 -10.54 0.72
C PRO A 186 2.12 -11.92 0.07
N SER A 187 2.78 -12.01 -1.10
CA SER A 187 3.09 -13.29 -1.73
C SER A 187 4.05 -14.16 -0.90
N LEU A 188 4.93 -13.57 -0.08
CA LEU A 188 5.79 -14.34 0.83
C LEU A 188 4.97 -15.00 1.96
N ALA A 189 3.98 -14.29 2.50
CA ALA A 189 3.09 -14.84 3.52
C ALA A 189 2.23 -15.98 2.94
N VAL A 190 1.68 -15.79 1.74
CA VAL A 190 0.94 -16.84 1.03
C VAL A 190 1.83 -18.05 0.76
N LYS A 191 3.05 -17.84 0.26
CA LYS A 191 4.01 -18.92 0.03
C LYS A 191 4.29 -19.71 1.31
N ALA A 192 4.44 -19.06 2.46
CA ALA A 192 4.68 -19.74 3.73
C ALA A 192 3.49 -20.64 4.13
N ILE A 193 2.24 -20.25 3.84
CA ILE A 193 1.07 -21.12 4.05
C ILE A 193 1.13 -22.35 3.14
N TYR A 194 1.51 -22.19 1.87
CA TYR A 194 1.67 -23.29 0.92
C TYR A 194 2.79 -24.24 1.33
N ASP A 195 3.97 -23.71 1.69
CA ASP A 195 5.13 -24.49 2.13
C ASP A 195 4.77 -25.36 3.36
N ARG A 196 4.04 -24.79 4.33
CA ARG A 196 3.59 -25.52 5.52
C ARG A 196 2.65 -26.69 5.17
N ASN A 197 1.82 -26.51 4.16
CA ASN A 197 0.86 -27.54 3.72
C ASN A 197 1.42 -28.45 2.62
N HIS A 198 2.73 -28.39 2.35
CA HIS A 198 3.40 -29.17 1.30
C HIS A 198 2.75 -29.03 -0.08
N ALA A 199 2.15 -27.85 -0.36
CA ALA A 199 1.47 -27.54 -1.60
C ALA A 199 2.40 -26.77 -2.55
N GLU A 200 2.23 -26.97 -3.85
CA GLU A 200 2.99 -26.25 -4.87
C GLU A 200 2.48 -24.80 -4.98
N PHE A 201 3.41 -23.86 -4.80
CA PHE A 201 3.10 -22.42 -4.86
C PHE A 201 3.36 -21.85 -6.25
N ASN A 202 2.38 -21.12 -6.77
CA ASN A 202 2.49 -20.38 -8.02
C ASN A 202 2.16 -18.90 -7.80
N ASP A 203 3.16 -18.03 -7.88
CA ASP A 203 3.02 -16.57 -7.67
C ASP A 203 2.05 -15.92 -8.69
N TYR A 204 1.98 -16.47 -9.92
CA TYR A 204 1.07 -15.99 -10.97
C TYR A 204 -0.40 -16.32 -10.70
N ALA A 205 -0.69 -17.24 -9.77
CA ALA A 205 -2.05 -17.54 -9.36
C ALA A 205 -2.73 -16.40 -8.58
N LEU A 206 -1.93 -15.51 -7.99
CA LEU A 206 -2.40 -14.51 -7.07
C LEU A 206 -2.96 -13.27 -7.77
N LEU A 207 -4.06 -12.76 -7.22
CA LEU A 207 -4.63 -11.43 -7.50
C LEU A 207 -4.58 -10.65 -6.19
N ILE A 208 -3.64 -9.71 -6.08
CA ILE A 208 -3.35 -9.02 -4.84
C ILE A 208 -3.79 -7.56 -4.94
N THR A 209 -4.62 -7.13 -4.00
CA THR A 209 -5.05 -5.74 -3.83
C THR A 209 -4.55 -5.22 -2.48
N ARG A 210 -3.84 -4.10 -2.47
CA ARG A 210 -3.56 -3.35 -1.24
C ARG A 210 -4.80 -2.55 -0.88
N GLU A 211 -5.45 -2.91 0.22
CA GLU A 211 -6.68 -2.22 0.64
C GLU A 211 -6.39 -0.93 1.38
N GLU A 212 -5.33 -0.91 2.20
CA GLU A 212 -4.99 0.25 3.00
C GLU A 212 -3.51 0.25 3.36
N THR A 213 -2.95 1.43 3.55
CA THR A 213 -1.62 1.67 4.11
C THR A 213 -1.77 2.41 5.43
N TYR A 214 -1.14 1.88 6.49
CA TYR A 214 -1.32 2.34 7.86
C TYR A 214 -0.06 3.01 8.41
N LEU A 215 -0.29 3.99 9.28
CA LEU A 215 0.68 4.45 10.27
C LEU A 215 0.43 3.75 11.62
N ASN A 216 1.42 3.77 12.50
CA ASN A 216 1.22 3.38 13.89
C ASN A 216 0.98 4.64 14.75
N ALA A 217 -0.26 4.82 15.20
CA ALA A 217 -0.67 5.90 16.11
C ALA A 217 -0.54 5.50 17.59
N GLY A 218 -0.13 4.26 17.87
CA GLY A 218 0.18 3.75 19.20
C GLY A 218 1.67 3.77 19.52
N THR A 219 2.10 2.85 20.39
CA THR A 219 3.52 2.60 20.70
C THR A 219 4.04 1.39 19.89
N GLN A 220 5.33 1.08 20.05
CA GLN A 220 5.88 -0.17 19.49
C GLN A 220 5.33 -1.42 20.20
N GLU A 221 5.05 -1.30 21.52
CA GLU A 221 4.55 -2.40 22.33
C GLU A 221 3.05 -2.64 22.15
N VAL A 222 2.29 -1.54 21.91
CA VAL A 222 0.85 -1.57 21.67
C VAL A 222 0.56 -0.79 20.39
N PRO A 223 0.78 -1.40 19.21
CA PRO A 223 0.54 -0.73 17.93
C PRO A 223 -0.95 -0.47 17.72
N ARG A 224 -1.27 0.74 17.26
CA ARG A 224 -2.60 1.12 16.80
C ARG A 224 -2.49 1.55 15.36
N LEU A 225 -2.96 0.70 14.46
CA LEU A 225 -2.89 0.94 13.03
C LEU A 225 -4.04 1.84 12.58
N GLU A 226 -3.70 2.99 12.04
CA GLU A 226 -4.64 3.96 11.49
C GLU A 226 -4.27 4.27 10.03
N PRO A 227 -5.22 4.54 9.13
CA PRO A 227 -4.92 4.95 7.76
C PRO A 227 -3.94 6.12 7.72
N LEU A 228 -3.05 6.18 6.74
CA LEU A 228 -2.06 7.25 6.66
C LEU A 228 -2.66 8.66 6.64
N GLY A 229 -3.89 8.82 6.13
CA GLY A 229 -4.61 10.09 6.13
C GLY A 229 -5.15 10.54 7.49
N PHE A 230 -5.15 9.66 8.50
CA PHE A 230 -5.74 9.89 9.83
C PHE A 230 -5.23 11.17 10.54
N ILE A 231 -3.96 11.51 10.36
CA ILE A 231 -3.34 12.67 11.02
C ILE A 231 -3.69 14.01 10.36
N GLY A 232 -4.30 13.99 9.19
CA GLY A 232 -4.70 15.19 8.45
C GLY A 232 -6.15 15.56 8.67
N SER A 233 -6.51 16.77 8.28
CA SER A 233 -7.88 17.31 8.31
C SER A 233 -8.37 17.69 6.94
N ASP A 234 -9.69 17.76 6.77
CA ASP A 234 -10.28 18.44 5.60
C ASP A 234 -9.94 19.92 5.61
N PHE A 235 -9.95 20.56 4.46
CA PHE A 235 -9.64 21.97 4.27
C PHE A 235 -10.66 22.66 3.34
N GLY A 236 -10.87 23.96 3.55
CA GLY A 236 -11.83 24.82 2.84
C GLY A 236 -13.12 25.02 3.58
#